data_c73b2855d89dec94b9ec24ef6bcfcc03
#
_entry.id   c73b2855d89dec94b9ec24ef6bcfcc03
#
_cell.length_a   1.000
_cell.length_b   1.000
_cell.length_c   1.000
_cell.angle_alpha   90.00
_cell.angle_beta   90.00
_cell.angle_gamma   90.00
#
_symmetry.space_group_name_H-M   'P 1'
#
loop_
_entity.id
_entity.type
_entity.pdbx_description
1 polymer ?
#
loop_
_entity_poly.entity_id
_entity_poly.type
_entity_poly.pdbx_seq_one_letter_code
_entity_poly.pdbx_strand_id
1 'polypeptide(L)'
;RQMETSRGVRRSPLHGHLAARGAVFGEVAGWERANWFAREGQARAYEYSWGRQNWFENAAAEHRAVRSGVGLFDMTSFGKIRVEGREACAFLQRVCANDLNVVPGRIVYTQMLNARGGIESDLTVTRLSETAFLLVVPGATLQRDLAWLRRHLGDAFAVITDVTAGEAVLCVMGPKSRELLAAVSPADFSNAAHPFGTAREIEVGMGLARAHRVTYVGELGWELYVSTDQAAHVFEALEAADKGMVLCGLHVLDSCRIEKGYRHFGHDITDEDHVLEAGLGFAVKTGKGD
;
A
#
# COMPACT_ATOMS: atom_id res chain seq x y z
N ARG A 1 18.20 -9.50 -8.90
CA ARG A 1 18.45 -8.94 -10.24
C ARG A 1 17.10 -8.57 -10.85
N GLN A 2 16.97 -7.38 -11.45
CA GLN A 2 15.75 -6.97 -12.08
C GLN A 2 15.49 -7.75 -13.38
N MET A 3 14.22 -7.98 -13.68
CA MET A 3 13.82 -8.61 -14.95
C MET A 3 14.09 -7.65 -16.10
N GLU A 4 14.52 -8.18 -17.23
CA GLU A 4 14.77 -7.42 -18.46
C GLU A 4 13.61 -7.54 -19.45
N THR A 5 12.83 -8.60 -19.32
CA THR A 5 11.61 -8.85 -20.10
C THR A 5 10.37 -8.27 -19.40
N SER A 6 9.29 -8.11 -20.16
CA SER A 6 8.02 -7.58 -19.65
C SER A 6 8.09 -6.17 -19.06
N ARG A 7 9.09 -5.39 -19.49
CA ARG A 7 9.27 -4.00 -19.04
C ARG A 7 8.24 -3.08 -19.69
N GLY A 8 7.77 -2.09 -18.91
CA GLY A 8 6.86 -1.06 -19.37
C GLY A 8 5.42 -1.51 -19.66
N VAL A 9 5.04 -2.73 -19.26
CA VAL A 9 3.70 -3.30 -19.54
C VAL A 9 2.62 -2.62 -18.70
N ARG A 10 2.87 -2.47 -17.40
CA ARG A 10 1.96 -1.81 -16.46
C ARG A 10 2.68 -0.62 -15.83
N ARG A 11 2.10 0.55 -15.95
CA ARG A 11 2.66 1.80 -15.43
C ARG A 11 1.62 2.50 -14.57
N SER A 12 2.08 3.13 -13.48
CA SER A 12 1.21 4.04 -12.75
C SER A 12 0.97 5.32 -13.55
N PRO A 13 -0.10 6.07 -13.28
CA PRO A 13 -0.31 7.38 -13.90
C PRO A 13 0.82 8.37 -13.58
N LEU A 14 1.61 8.11 -12.53
CA LEU A 14 2.75 8.93 -12.11
C LEU A 14 4.07 8.54 -12.78
N HIS A 15 4.11 7.46 -13.57
CA HIS A 15 5.36 6.92 -14.13
C HIS A 15 6.21 7.99 -14.84
N GLY A 16 5.58 8.84 -15.68
CA GLY A 16 6.29 9.92 -16.38
C GLY A 16 6.84 11.00 -15.43
N HIS A 17 6.06 11.38 -14.42
CA HIS A 17 6.47 12.34 -13.39
C HIS A 17 7.68 11.84 -12.60
N LEU A 18 7.64 10.58 -12.18
CA LEU A 18 8.73 9.94 -11.42
C LEU A 18 9.98 9.75 -12.28
N ALA A 19 9.80 9.33 -13.55
CA ALA A 19 10.92 9.20 -14.50
C ALA A 19 11.64 10.53 -14.72
N ALA A 20 10.90 11.64 -14.87
CA ALA A 20 11.48 12.97 -15.02
C ALA A 20 12.32 13.38 -13.80
N ARG A 21 11.97 12.87 -12.60
CA ARG A 21 12.64 13.17 -11.31
C ARG A 21 13.71 12.14 -10.92
N GLY A 22 14.15 11.31 -11.86
CA GLY A 22 15.27 10.40 -11.66
C GLY A 22 14.92 9.03 -11.13
N ALA A 23 13.65 8.62 -11.15
CA ALA A 23 13.27 7.28 -10.74
C ALA A 23 14.00 6.19 -11.54
N VAL A 24 14.53 5.21 -10.83
CA VAL A 24 15.07 3.97 -11.39
C VAL A 24 14.07 2.86 -11.09
N PHE A 25 13.47 2.35 -12.15
CA PHE A 25 12.38 1.39 -12.04
C PHE A 25 12.86 -0.05 -11.99
N GLY A 26 12.11 -0.85 -11.24
CA GLY A 26 12.15 -2.30 -11.28
C GLY A 26 10.78 -2.87 -11.62
N GLU A 27 10.74 -4.12 -12.05
CA GLU A 27 9.51 -4.80 -12.45
C GLU A 27 9.06 -5.78 -11.36
N VAL A 28 7.75 -5.77 -11.04
CA VAL A 28 7.08 -6.82 -10.27
C VAL A 28 5.68 -7.05 -10.82
N ALA A 29 5.37 -8.27 -11.22
CA ALA A 29 4.07 -8.67 -11.79
C ALA A 29 3.63 -7.78 -12.96
N GLY A 30 4.58 -7.38 -13.79
CA GLY A 30 4.40 -6.50 -14.94
C GLY A 30 4.38 -5.00 -14.60
N TRP A 31 4.35 -4.62 -13.33
CA TRP A 31 4.37 -3.23 -12.91
C TRP A 31 5.78 -2.64 -12.88
N GLU A 32 5.95 -1.47 -13.50
CA GLU A 32 7.11 -0.60 -13.28
C GLU A 32 6.95 0.12 -11.94
N ARG A 33 7.87 -0.08 -11.01
CA ARG A 33 7.86 0.55 -9.69
C ARG A 33 9.16 1.30 -9.47
N ALA A 34 9.08 2.56 -8.99
CA ALA A 34 10.26 3.30 -8.59
C ALA A 34 10.91 2.59 -7.39
N ASN A 35 12.13 2.10 -7.57
CA ASN A 35 12.86 1.41 -6.51
C ASN A 35 13.81 2.35 -5.74
N TRP A 36 14.35 3.35 -6.42
CA TRP A 36 15.20 4.41 -5.85
C TRP A 36 15.25 5.60 -6.82
N PHE A 37 15.78 6.74 -6.39
CA PHE A 37 15.89 7.94 -7.21
C PHE A 37 17.37 8.31 -7.42
N ALA A 38 17.79 8.39 -8.68
CA ALA A 38 19.13 8.80 -9.06
C ALA A 38 19.30 10.31 -8.87
N ARG A 39 20.46 10.71 -8.37
CA ARG A 39 20.85 12.13 -8.26
C ARG A 39 21.22 12.68 -9.63
N GLU A 40 21.29 13.99 -9.73
CA GLU A 40 21.77 14.65 -10.94
C GLU A 40 23.16 14.14 -11.33
N GLY A 41 23.35 13.82 -12.61
CA GLY A 41 24.59 13.24 -13.13
C GLY A 41 24.81 11.76 -12.83
N GLN A 42 23.98 11.11 -12.02
CA GLN A 42 24.08 9.68 -11.73
C GLN A 42 23.35 8.84 -12.80
N ALA A 43 23.95 7.73 -13.22
CA ALA A 43 23.32 6.80 -14.13
C ALA A 43 22.03 6.23 -13.55
N ARG A 44 20.95 6.24 -14.34
CA ARG A 44 19.64 5.70 -13.95
C ARG A 44 19.56 4.19 -14.26
N ALA A 45 20.48 3.44 -13.68
CA ALA A 45 20.63 2.00 -13.92
C ALA A 45 21.12 1.28 -12.67
N TYR A 46 20.83 -0.03 -12.60
CA TYR A 46 21.39 -0.90 -11.58
C TYR A 46 22.81 -1.32 -11.94
N GLU A 47 23.76 -1.08 -11.06
CA GLU A 47 25.12 -1.61 -11.11
C GLU A 47 25.29 -2.53 -9.91
N TYR A 48 25.23 -3.84 -10.17
CA TYR A 48 25.29 -4.86 -9.13
C TYR A 48 26.74 -5.10 -8.68
N SER A 49 26.96 -5.19 -7.39
CA SER A 49 28.25 -5.36 -6.75
C SER A 49 28.15 -6.37 -5.61
N TRP A 50 29.27 -7.01 -5.27
CA TRP A 50 29.41 -7.81 -4.04
C TRP A 50 29.55 -6.93 -2.79
N GLY A 51 29.92 -5.66 -2.94
CA GLY A 51 29.92 -4.66 -1.89
C GLY A 51 28.62 -3.89 -1.83
N ARG A 52 28.72 -2.60 -1.47
CA ARG A 52 27.54 -1.70 -1.48
C ARG A 52 27.06 -1.48 -2.90
N GLN A 53 25.76 -1.54 -3.07
CA GLN A 53 25.11 -1.29 -4.35
C GLN A 53 25.17 0.18 -4.73
N ASN A 54 25.09 0.51 -6.01
CA ASN A 54 25.19 1.90 -6.49
C ASN A 54 24.04 2.80 -6.02
N TRP A 55 22.92 2.24 -5.59
CA TRP A 55 21.76 2.99 -5.02
C TRP A 55 21.83 3.17 -3.50
N PHE A 56 22.82 2.59 -2.80
CA PHE A 56 22.84 2.55 -1.33
C PHE A 56 22.76 3.95 -0.71
N GLU A 57 23.56 4.90 -1.18
CA GLU A 57 23.59 6.25 -0.64
C GLU A 57 22.31 7.05 -0.97
N ASN A 58 21.67 6.75 -2.08
CA ASN A 58 20.38 7.32 -2.45
C ASN A 58 19.29 6.82 -1.49
N ALA A 59 19.15 5.51 -1.36
CA ALA A 59 18.21 4.88 -0.44
C ALA A 59 18.46 5.32 1.03
N ALA A 60 19.72 5.44 1.45
CA ALA A 60 20.04 5.93 2.79
C ALA A 60 19.60 7.39 3.01
N ALA A 61 19.71 8.26 2.00
CA ALA A 61 19.23 9.63 2.08
C ALA A 61 17.70 9.71 2.13
N GLU A 62 17.02 8.95 1.28
CA GLU A 62 15.56 8.80 1.27
C GLU A 62 15.05 8.24 2.62
N HIS A 63 15.74 7.23 3.18
CA HIS A 63 15.41 6.65 4.49
C HIS A 63 15.46 7.70 5.60
N ARG A 64 16.53 8.48 5.66
CA ARG A 64 16.67 9.58 6.63
C ARG A 64 15.56 10.62 6.46
N ALA A 65 15.17 10.95 5.22
CA ALA A 65 14.08 11.88 4.94
C ALA A 65 12.74 11.35 5.47
N VAL A 66 12.44 10.06 5.32
CA VAL A 66 11.24 9.44 5.88
C VAL A 66 11.25 9.48 7.41
N ARG A 67 12.40 9.24 8.06
CA ARG A 67 12.51 9.25 9.53
C ARG A 67 12.41 10.63 10.16
N SER A 68 12.85 11.67 9.47
CA SER A 68 12.94 13.04 10.04
C SER A 68 12.02 14.07 9.36
N GLY A 69 11.45 13.73 8.22
CA GLY A 69 10.65 14.62 7.38
C GLY A 69 9.39 13.97 6.85
N VAL A 70 9.27 13.94 5.52
CA VAL A 70 8.16 13.27 4.81
C VAL A 70 8.65 12.69 3.49
N GLY A 71 8.34 11.41 3.25
CA GLY A 71 8.55 10.71 1.99
C GLY A 71 7.23 10.48 1.25
N LEU A 72 7.28 10.54 -0.08
CA LEU A 72 6.20 10.15 -0.97
C LEU A 72 6.60 8.90 -1.75
N PHE A 73 5.78 7.85 -1.65
CA PHE A 73 5.95 6.59 -2.37
C PHE A 73 4.78 6.39 -3.34
N ASP A 74 5.08 5.99 -4.56
CA ASP A 74 4.07 5.51 -5.50
C ASP A 74 3.82 4.01 -5.28
N MET A 75 2.72 3.69 -4.63
CA MET A 75 2.27 2.32 -4.33
C MET A 75 1.08 1.90 -5.18
N THR A 76 0.88 2.53 -6.34
CA THR A 76 -0.20 2.22 -7.28
C THR A 76 -0.23 0.76 -7.72
N SER A 77 0.91 0.07 -7.64
CA SER A 77 1.02 -1.36 -7.94
C SER A 77 0.36 -2.29 -6.92
N PHE A 78 -0.11 -1.80 -5.77
CA PHE A 78 -0.93 -2.62 -4.86
C PHE A 78 -2.14 -3.20 -5.59
N GLY A 79 -2.43 -4.48 -5.32
CA GLY A 79 -3.69 -5.08 -5.72
C GLY A 79 -4.84 -4.48 -4.91
N LYS A 80 -5.88 -4.02 -5.59
CA LYS A 80 -7.09 -3.45 -4.99
C LYS A 80 -8.28 -4.27 -5.45
N ILE A 81 -8.92 -4.94 -4.48
CA ILE A 81 -10.06 -5.83 -4.74
C ILE A 81 -11.28 -5.26 -4.02
N ARG A 82 -12.34 -5.03 -4.75
CA ARG A 82 -13.63 -4.64 -4.20
C ARG A 82 -14.50 -5.86 -4.00
N VAL A 83 -15.10 -6.00 -2.81
CA VAL A 83 -16.07 -7.04 -2.49
C VAL A 83 -17.34 -6.34 -2.05
N GLU A 84 -18.44 -6.54 -2.80
CA GLU A 84 -19.69 -5.83 -2.62
C GLU A 84 -20.89 -6.76 -2.71
N GLY A 85 -21.87 -6.54 -1.87
CA GLY A 85 -23.11 -7.29 -1.84
C GLY A 85 -23.67 -7.45 -0.43
N ARG A 86 -24.93 -7.83 -0.33
CA ARG A 86 -25.61 -7.96 0.97
C ARG A 86 -24.96 -8.99 1.90
N GLU A 87 -24.20 -9.95 1.35
CA GLU A 87 -23.49 -10.99 2.10
C GLU A 87 -21.96 -10.81 2.09
N ALA A 88 -21.45 -9.66 1.59
CA ALA A 88 -20.03 -9.39 1.52
C ALA A 88 -19.35 -9.45 2.90
N CYS A 89 -19.98 -8.90 3.95
CA CYS A 89 -19.46 -8.96 5.31
C CYS A 89 -19.38 -10.41 5.81
N ALA A 90 -20.44 -11.19 5.69
CA ALA A 90 -20.48 -12.58 6.14
C ALA A 90 -19.46 -13.45 5.37
N PHE A 91 -19.33 -13.22 4.07
CA PHE A 91 -18.32 -13.89 3.24
C PHE A 91 -16.90 -13.58 3.72
N LEU A 92 -16.57 -12.30 3.88
CA LEU A 92 -15.24 -11.88 4.31
C LEU A 92 -14.92 -12.29 5.75
N GLN A 93 -15.92 -12.30 6.65
CA GLN A 93 -15.77 -12.86 8.00
C GLN A 93 -15.34 -14.33 7.97
N ARG A 94 -15.82 -15.11 7.02
CA ARG A 94 -15.47 -16.53 6.89
C ARG A 94 -14.05 -16.75 6.35
N VAL A 95 -13.58 -15.90 5.43
CA VAL A 95 -12.27 -16.10 4.74
C VAL A 95 -11.11 -15.36 5.37
N CYS A 96 -11.35 -14.30 6.15
CA CYS A 96 -10.32 -13.52 6.83
C CYS A 96 -10.22 -13.90 8.31
N ALA A 97 -9.00 -13.89 8.85
CA ALA A 97 -8.75 -14.31 10.23
C ALA A 97 -9.21 -13.30 11.29
N ASN A 98 -9.23 -12.00 10.96
CA ASN A 98 -9.67 -10.95 11.88
C ASN A 98 -11.17 -10.64 11.73
N ASP A 99 -11.70 -9.86 12.67
CA ASP A 99 -13.10 -9.41 12.65
C ASP A 99 -13.27 -8.22 11.70
N LEU A 100 -14.08 -8.41 10.67
CA LEU A 100 -14.40 -7.39 9.66
C LEU A 100 -15.78 -6.77 9.87
N ASN A 101 -16.54 -7.20 10.89
CA ASN A 101 -17.80 -6.57 11.26
C ASN A 101 -17.56 -5.32 12.09
N VAL A 102 -16.95 -4.33 11.46
CA VAL A 102 -16.58 -3.04 12.03
C VAL A 102 -17.41 -1.93 11.37
N VAL A 103 -17.39 -0.73 11.93
CA VAL A 103 -18.11 0.41 11.32
C VAL A 103 -17.49 0.83 9.98
N PRO A 104 -18.26 1.37 9.03
CA PRO A 104 -17.74 1.96 7.80
C PRO A 104 -16.64 2.99 8.07
N GLY A 105 -15.62 3.02 7.21
CA GLY A 105 -14.41 3.82 7.38
C GLY A 105 -13.32 3.15 8.23
N ARG A 106 -13.57 1.99 8.83
CA ARG A 106 -12.56 1.25 9.60
C ARG A 106 -11.69 0.39 8.69
N ILE A 107 -10.37 0.40 8.96
CA ILE A 107 -9.38 -0.45 8.29
C ILE A 107 -8.97 -1.55 9.26
N VAL A 108 -8.98 -2.79 8.81
CA VAL A 108 -8.58 -3.96 9.56
C VAL A 108 -7.42 -4.65 8.85
N TYR A 109 -6.32 -4.86 9.54
CA TYR A 109 -5.23 -5.71 9.08
C TYR A 109 -5.54 -7.15 9.42
N THR A 110 -5.40 -8.05 8.47
CA THR A 110 -5.78 -9.46 8.59
C THR A 110 -5.04 -10.35 7.60
N GLN A 111 -5.12 -11.65 7.81
CA GLN A 111 -4.67 -12.69 6.89
C GLN A 111 -5.85 -13.53 6.40
N MET A 112 -5.74 -14.09 5.20
CA MET A 112 -6.50 -15.26 4.80
C MET A 112 -5.65 -16.49 5.09
N LEU A 113 -6.26 -17.55 5.65
CA LEU A 113 -5.52 -18.73 6.10
C LEU A 113 -5.98 -19.98 5.34
N ASN A 114 -5.03 -20.86 5.03
CA ASN A 114 -5.34 -22.16 4.46
C ASN A 114 -5.83 -23.16 5.54
N ALA A 115 -6.24 -24.35 5.11
CA ALA A 115 -6.78 -25.39 6.02
C ALA A 115 -5.75 -25.88 7.07
N ARG A 116 -4.48 -25.58 6.92
CA ARG A 116 -3.41 -25.91 7.88
C ARG A 116 -3.07 -24.74 8.80
N GLY A 117 -3.74 -23.58 8.64
CA GLY A 117 -3.46 -22.35 9.36
C GLY A 117 -2.31 -21.52 8.78
N GLY A 118 -1.76 -21.90 7.62
CA GLY A 118 -0.74 -21.15 6.90
C GLY A 118 -1.31 -19.89 6.24
N ILE A 119 -0.48 -18.88 6.09
CA ILE A 119 -0.87 -17.54 5.59
C ILE A 119 -1.00 -17.58 4.06
N GLU A 120 -2.21 -17.59 3.54
CA GLU A 120 -2.47 -17.52 2.09
C GLU A 120 -2.39 -16.10 1.54
N SER A 121 -2.77 -15.11 2.33
CA SER A 121 -2.72 -13.71 1.97
C SER A 121 -2.52 -12.83 3.21
N ASP A 122 -1.79 -11.75 3.03
CA ASP A 122 -1.54 -10.72 4.05
C ASP A 122 -2.05 -9.38 3.51
N LEU A 123 -3.07 -8.81 4.16
CA LEU A 123 -3.85 -7.73 3.57
C LEU A 123 -4.43 -6.76 4.59
N THR A 124 -4.81 -5.59 4.10
CA THR A 124 -5.74 -4.70 4.80
C THR A 124 -7.12 -4.75 4.17
N VAL A 125 -8.16 -4.68 4.98
CA VAL A 125 -9.54 -4.61 4.56
C VAL A 125 -10.17 -3.33 5.11
N THR A 126 -10.67 -2.48 4.24
CA THR A 126 -11.42 -1.28 4.61
C THR A 126 -12.89 -1.52 4.40
N ARG A 127 -13.71 -1.35 5.42
CA ARG A 127 -15.16 -1.33 5.25
C ARG A 127 -15.58 0.03 4.68
N LEU A 128 -15.98 0.06 3.41
CA LEU A 128 -16.38 1.30 2.72
C LEU A 128 -17.82 1.71 3.06
N SER A 129 -18.72 0.71 3.16
CA SER A 129 -20.12 0.90 3.53
C SER A 129 -20.63 -0.36 4.24
N GLU A 130 -21.93 -0.42 4.52
CA GLU A 130 -22.54 -1.62 5.11
C GLU A 130 -22.35 -2.88 4.24
N THR A 131 -22.25 -2.71 2.93
CA THR A 131 -22.21 -3.80 1.95
C THR A 131 -21.00 -3.78 1.05
N ALA A 132 -20.02 -2.89 1.25
CA ALA A 132 -18.86 -2.74 0.38
C ALA A 132 -17.55 -2.69 1.17
N PHE A 133 -16.56 -3.44 0.68
CA PHE A 133 -15.23 -3.56 1.26
C PHE A 133 -14.16 -3.37 0.19
N LEU A 134 -13.03 -2.75 0.57
CA LEU A 134 -11.82 -2.68 -0.24
C LEU A 134 -10.72 -3.50 0.43
N LEU A 135 -10.22 -4.49 -0.28
CA LEU A 135 -9.07 -5.30 0.12
C LEU A 135 -7.84 -4.76 -0.62
N VAL A 136 -6.77 -4.54 0.12
CA VAL A 136 -5.48 -4.13 -0.45
C VAL A 136 -4.46 -5.22 -0.17
N VAL A 137 -3.87 -5.75 -1.25
CA VAL A 137 -2.96 -6.89 -1.25
C VAL A 137 -1.65 -6.54 -1.96
N PRO A 138 -0.55 -7.27 -1.75
CA PRO A 138 0.65 -7.09 -2.55
C PRO A 138 0.36 -7.26 -4.03
N GLY A 139 0.89 -6.38 -4.88
CA GLY A 139 0.64 -6.45 -6.32
C GLY A 139 1.10 -7.77 -6.98
N ALA A 140 2.11 -8.41 -6.40
CA ALA A 140 2.61 -9.71 -6.87
C ALA A 140 1.63 -10.87 -6.64
N THR A 141 0.78 -10.78 -5.60
CA THR A 141 -0.14 -11.87 -5.22
C THR A 141 -1.58 -11.66 -5.69
N LEU A 142 -1.90 -10.52 -6.30
CA LEU A 142 -3.26 -10.13 -6.69
C LEU A 142 -4.05 -11.26 -7.35
N GLN A 143 -3.47 -11.96 -8.33
CA GLN A 143 -4.19 -13.03 -9.06
C GLN A 143 -4.43 -14.27 -8.18
N ARG A 144 -3.47 -14.59 -7.30
CA ARG A 144 -3.61 -15.64 -6.30
C ARG A 144 -4.74 -15.32 -5.32
N ASP A 145 -4.75 -14.10 -4.81
CA ASP A 145 -5.75 -13.63 -3.83
C ASP A 145 -7.16 -13.58 -4.44
N LEU A 146 -7.28 -13.11 -5.69
CA LEU A 146 -8.55 -13.17 -6.44
C LEU A 146 -9.04 -14.60 -6.63
N ALA A 147 -8.15 -15.53 -6.99
CA ALA A 147 -8.49 -16.93 -7.16
C ALA A 147 -8.93 -17.57 -5.84
N TRP A 148 -8.25 -17.22 -4.73
CA TRP A 148 -8.63 -17.66 -3.38
C TRP A 148 -10.03 -17.20 -3.00
N LEU A 149 -10.28 -15.89 -3.11
CA LEU A 149 -11.59 -15.31 -2.81
C LEU A 149 -12.71 -15.94 -3.65
N ARG A 150 -12.51 -16.08 -4.97
CA ARG A 150 -13.50 -16.68 -5.87
C ARG A 150 -13.80 -18.15 -5.54
N ARG A 151 -12.77 -18.92 -5.16
CA ARG A 151 -12.91 -20.32 -4.75
C ARG A 151 -13.79 -20.48 -3.51
N HIS A 152 -13.70 -19.52 -2.58
CA HIS A 152 -14.42 -19.56 -1.31
C HIS A 152 -15.72 -18.76 -1.30
N LEU A 153 -16.08 -18.12 -2.41
CA LEU A 153 -17.30 -17.31 -2.50
C LEU A 153 -18.56 -18.17 -2.31
N GLY A 154 -18.61 -19.38 -2.94
CA GLY A 154 -19.78 -20.24 -2.91
C GLY A 154 -21.01 -19.53 -3.47
N ASP A 155 -22.14 -19.69 -2.79
CA ASP A 155 -23.42 -19.07 -3.15
C ASP A 155 -23.66 -17.71 -2.49
N ALA A 156 -22.62 -17.13 -1.84
CA ALA A 156 -22.74 -15.85 -1.17
C ALA A 156 -23.10 -14.71 -2.15
N PHE A 157 -24.11 -13.93 -1.80
CA PHE A 157 -24.56 -12.81 -2.63
C PHE A 157 -23.58 -11.63 -2.53
N ALA A 158 -22.42 -11.80 -3.16
CA ALA A 158 -21.37 -10.81 -3.25
C ALA A 158 -20.65 -10.87 -4.61
N VAL A 159 -20.09 -9.75 -5.03
CA VAL A 159 -19.29 -9.59 -6.26
C VAL A 159 -17.88 -9.23 -5.90
N ILE A 160 -16.90 -9.89 -6.53
CA ILE A 160 -15.47 -9.66 -6.35
C ILE A 160 -14.93 -9.00 -7.62
N THR A 161 -14.46 -7.77 -7.52
CA THR A 161 -14.00 -6.97 -8.65
C THR A 161 -12.55 -6.53 -8.44
N ASP A 162 -11.68 -6.79 -9.42
CA ASP A 162 -10.35 -6.17 -9.47
C ASP A 162 -10.48 -4.71 -9.91
N VAL A 163 -10.19 -3.78 -9.00
CA VAL A 163 -10.22 -2.33 -9.25
C VAL A 163 -8.82 -1.73 -9.26
N THR A 164 -7.80 -2.55 -9.39
CA THR A 164 -6.38 -2.15 -9.29
C THR A 164 -6.03 -1.00 -10.23
N ALA A 165 -6.50 -1.03 -11.47
CA ALA A 165 -6.19 0.00 -12.45
C ALA A 165 -6.99 1.31 -12.26
N GLY A 166 -8.06 1.28 -11.48
CA GLY A 166 -8.95 2.43 -11.29
C GLY A 166 -8.44 3.46 -10.28
N GLU A 167 -7.52 3.08 -9.40
CA GLU A 167 -7.02 3.94 -8.33
C GLU A 167 -5.48 3.92 -8.27
N ALA A 168 -4.88 5.10 -8.26
CA ALA A 168 -3.49 5.29 -7.85
C ALA A 168 -3.39 5.28 -6.33
N VAL A 169 -2.21 4.96 -5.80
CA VAL A 169 -1.94 4.98 -4.35
C VAL A 169 -0.67 5.78 -4.09
N LEU A 170 -0.83 6.95 -3.47
CA LEU A 170 0.27 7.82 -3.06
C LEU A 170 0.42 7.72 -1.53
N CYS A 171 1.55 7.17 -1.08
CA CYS A 171 1.82 7.03 0.35
C CYS A 171 2.65 8.21 0.84
N VAL A 172 2.05 9.05 1.69
CA VAL A 172 2.69 10.21 2.34
C VAL A 172 3.07 9.78 3.75
N MET A 173 4.37 9.54 3.99
CA MET A 173 4.83 8.91 5.23
C MET A 173 6.05 9.64 5.81
N GLY A 174 6.02 9.85 7.13
CA GLY A 174 7.04 10.52 7.92
C GLY A 174 6.44 11.47 8.95
N PRO A 175 7.20 11.94 9.96
CA PRO A 175 6.67 12.78 11.04
C PRO A 175 6.04 14.09 10.55
N LYS A 176 6.43 14.61 9.38
CA LYS A 176 5.87 15.83 8.78
C LYS A 176 4.73 15.58 7.79
N SER A 177 4.24 14.36 7.65
CA SER A 177 3.12 14.03 6.72
C SER A 177 1.88 14.87 6.96
N ARG A 178 1.56 15.15 8.25
CA ARG A 178 0.41 15.97 8.63
C ARG A 178 0.53 17.41 8.15
N GLU A 179 1.72 17.99 8.26
CA GLU A 179 2.00 19.35 7.82
C GLU A 179 1.86 19.48 6.29
N LEU A 180 2.37 18.49 5.56
CA LEU A 180 2.25 18.45 4.12
C LEU A 180 0.78 18.34 3.68
N LEU A 181 0.03 17.40 4.26
CA LEU A 181 -1.39 17.19 3.91
C LEU A 181 -2.25 18.40 4.28
N ALA A 182 -2.03 19.02 5.42
CA ALA A 182 -2.75 20.23 5.84
C ALA A 182 -2.46 21.45 4.96
N ALA A 183 -1.35 21.46 4.22
CA ALA A 183 -1.05 22.54 3.27
C ALA A 183 -1.84 22.42 1.96
N VAL A 184 -2.36 21.24 1.61
CA VAL A 184 -3.04 20.96 0.34
C VAL A 184 -4.50 20.52 0.51
N SER A 185 -4.98 20.43 1.75
CA SER A 185 -6.33 19.91 2.07
C SER A 185 -6.95 20.71 3.22
N PRO A 186 -8.25 21.03 3.15
CA PRO A 186 -8.97 21.65 4.25
C PRO A 186 -9.32 20.64 5.38
N ALA A 187 -9.06 19.36 5.18
CA ALA A 187 -9.41 18.32 6.13
C ALA A 187 -8.61 18.42 7.45
N ASP A 188 -9.24 18.04 8.55
CA ASP A 188 -8.56 17.90 9.85
C ASP A 188 -7.83 16.54 9.93
N PHE A 189 -6.51 16.57 9.99
CA PHE A 189 -5.63 15.41 10.14
C PHE A 189 -5.21 15.13 11.58
N SER A 190 -5.86 15.74 12.58
CA SER A 190 -5.61 15.45 13.99
C SER A 190 -5.89 13.97 14.32
N ASN A 191 -5.33 13.50 15.45
CA ASN A 191 -5.59 12.14 15.90
C ASN A 191 -7.07 11.90 16.26
N ALA A 192 -7.77 12.95 16.68
CA ALA A 192 -9.19 12.89 17.03
C ALA A 192 -10.07 12.78 15.77
N ALA A 193 -9.80 13.62 14.76
CA ALA A 193 -10.61 13.67 13.55
C ALA A 193 -10.30 12.51 12.58
N HIS A 194 -9.05 12.02 12.55
CA HIS A 194 -8.62 10.94 11.68
C HIS A 194 -7.76 9.93 12.47
N PRO A 195 -8.38 9.05 13.28
CA PRO A 195 -7.69 8.05 14.08
C PRO A 195 -6.92 7.02 13.22
N PHE A 196 -5.86 6.42 13.77
CA PHE A 196 -5.14 5.33 13.11
C PHE A 196 -6.08 4.15 12.79
N GLY A 197 -5.88 3.55 11.61
CA GLY A 197 -6.72 2.46 11.13
C GLY A 197 -8.11 2.91 10.67
N THR A 198 -8.23 4.16 10.21
CA THR A 198 -9.46 4.69 9.59
C THR A 198 -9.20 5.27 8.21
N ALA A 199 -10.23 5.25 7.39
CA ALA A 199 -10.27 5.82 6.05
C ALA A 199 -11.39 6.85 5.95
N ARG A 200 -11.14 7.95 5.23
CA ARG A 200 -12.15 8.97 4.93
C ARG A 200 -11.84 9.65 3.62
N GLU A 201 -12.85 10.18 2.96
CA GLU A 201 -12.67 11.02 1.79
C GLU A 201 -12.20 12.41 2.21
N ILE A 202 -11.25 12.95 1.45
CA ILE A 202 -10.68 14.29 1.62
C ILE A 202 -10.48 14.95 0.26
N GLU A 203 -10.45 16.26 0.25
CA GLU A 203 -9.96 17.03 -0.88
C GLU A 203 -8.44 17.16 -0.78
N VAL A 204 -7.72 17.04 -1.92
CA VAL A 204 -6.28 17.31 -2.04
C VAL A 204 -6.07 18.17 -3.28
N GLY A 205 -5.71 19.44 -3.09
CA GLY A 205 -5.81 20.42 -4.17
C GLY A 205 -7.25 20.51 -4.67
N MET A 206 -7.47 20.27 -5.97
CA MET A 206 -8.81 20.21 -6.58
C MET A 206 -9.28 18.76 -6.81
N GLY A 207 -8.52 17.78 -6.34
CA GLY A 207 -8.84 16.37 -6.48
C GLY A 207 -9.44 15.76 -5.22
N LEU A 208 -10.07 14.61 -5.37
CA LEU A 208 -10.59 13.80 -4.27
C LEU A 208 -9.69 12.59 -4.01
N ALA A 209 -9.47 12.29 -2.74
CA ALA A 209 -8.72 11.12 -2.31
C ALA A 209 -9.45 10.43 -1.15
N ARG A 210 -9.42 9.11 -1.12
CA ARG A 210 -9.71 8.36 0.09
C ARG A 210 -8.42 8.17 0.86
N ALA A 211 -8.27 8.89 1.96
CA ALA A 211 -7.08 8.85 2.82
C ALA A 211 -7.23 7.74 3.87
N HIS A 212 -6.35 6.76 3.80
CA HIS A 212 -6.21 5.68 4.78
C HIS A 212 -5.11 6.04 5.77
N ARG A 213 -5.43 6.22 7.04
CA ARG A 213 -4.42 6.47 8.05
C ARG A 213 -3.79 5.17 8.52
N VAL A 214 -2.83 4.72 7.74
CA VAL A 214 -1.99 3.55 7.96
C VAL A 214 -0.56 3.87 7.53
N THR A 215 0.38 3.01 7.91
CA THR A 215 1.79 3.16 7.55
C THR A 215 2.44 1.79 7.40
N TYR A 216 3.36 1.69 6.45
CA TYR A 216 4.23 0.51 6.33
C TYR A 216 5.71 0.84 6.61
N VAL A 217 6.03 2.10 6.89
CA VAL A 217 7.38 2.55 7.28
C VAL A 217 7.52 2.76 8.80
N GLY A 218 6.40 2.68 9.55
CA GLY A 218 6.40 2.84 11.00
C GLY A 218 6.52 4.28 11.48
N GLU A 219 6.29 5.26 10.63
CA GLU A 219 6.12 6.67 10.96
C GLU A 219 4.67 7.10 10.76
N LEU A 220 4.33 8.32 11.18
CA LEU A 220 3.04 8.93 10.83
C LEU A 220 2.83 8.90 9.33
N GLY A 221 1.63 8.53 8.85
CA GLY A 221 1.41 8.47 7.42
C GLY A 221 -0.03 8.25 7.01
N TRP A 222 -0.25 8.48 5.73
CA TRP A 222 -1.49 8.21 5.03
C TRP A 222 -1.21 7.62 3.66
N GLU A 223 -2.04 6.66 3.25
CA GLU A 223 -2.15 6.19 1.88
C GLU A 223 -3.33 6.91 1.23
N LEU A 224 -3.07 7.66 0.17
CA LEU A 224 -4.07 8.37 -0.60
C LEU A 224 -4.48 7.53 -1.81
N TYR A 225 -5.69 7.02 -1.80
CA TYR A 225 -6.31 6.32 -2.92
C TYR A 225 -7.04 7.34 -3.78
N VAL A 226 -6.56 7.52 -5.00
CA VAL A 226 -7.00 8.59 -5.92
C VAL A 226 -7.39 7.94 -7.24
N SER A 227 -8.48 8.38 -7.86
CA SER A 227 -8.81 7.92 -9.21
C SER A 227 -7.66 8.25 -10.18
N THR A 228 -7.38 7.36 -11.12
CA THR A 228 -6.19 7.44 -11.98
C THR A 228 -6.12 8.71 -12.82
N ASP A 229 -7.27 9.30 -13.17
CA ASP A 229 -7.38 10.57 -13.91
C ASP A 229 -7.00 11.80 -13.07
N GLN A 230 -7.12 11.74 -11.74
CA GLN A 230 -6.77 12.82 -10.82
C GLN A 230 -5.39 12.66 -10.18
N ALA A 231 -4.76 11.50 -10.34
CA ALA A 231 -3.53 11.16 -9.64
C ALA A 231 -2.37 12.14 -9.93
N ALA A 232 -2.21 12.57 -11.17
CA ALA A 232 -1.19 13.55 -11.55
C ALA A 232 -1.41 14.89 -10.84
N HIS A 233 -2.65 15.40 -10.81
CA HIS A 233 -2.99 16.64 -10.12
C HIS A 233 -2.70 16.56 -8.61
N VAL A 234 -3.11 15.47 -7.95
CA VAL A 234 -2.85 15.27 -6.52
C VAL A 234 -1.35 15.19 -6.23
N PHE A 235 -0.60 14.50 -7.07
CA PHE A 235 0.87 14.45 -6.97
C PHE A 235 1.50 15.85 -7.10
N GLU A 236 1.12 16.61 -8.11
CA GLU A 236 1.62 17.97 -8.35
C GLU A 236 1.25 18.94 -7.21
N ALA A 237 0.06 18.82 -6.65
CA ALA A 237 -0.36 19.61 -5.49
C ALA A 237 0.52 19.33 -4.26
N LEU A 238 0.80 18.04 -3.99
CA LEU A 238 1.70 17.65 -2.89
C LEU A 238 3.12 18.16 -3.12
N GLU A 239 3.63 18.07 -4.36
CA GLU A 239 4.96 18.55 -4.72
C GLU A 239 5.06 20.07 -4.61
N ALA A 240 4.07 20.81 -5.10
CA ALA A 240 4.02 22.27 -5.05
C ALA A 240 3.94 22.84 -3.62
N ALA A 241 3.44 22.06 -2.66
CA ALA A 241 3.39 22.47 -1.25
C ALA A 241 4.79 22.64 -0.62
N ASP A 242 5.82 22.03 -1.20
CA ASP A 242 7.24 22.12 -0.84
C ASP A 242 7.51 22.17 0.68
N LYS A 243 7.06 21.14 1.40
CA LYS A 243 7.30 20.96 2.84
C LYS A 243 8.50 20.04 3.10
N GLY A 244 9.48 20.04 2.19
CA GLY A 244 10.65 19.16 2.25
C GLY A 244 10.29 17.69 1.96
N MET A 245 9.25 17.47 1.15
CA MET A 245 8.88 16.14 0.68
C MET A 245 9.96 15.57 -0.22
N VAL A 246 10.31 14.29 0.03
CA VAL A 246 11.27 13.55 -0.78
C VAL A 246 10.57 12.39 -1.46
N LEU A 247 10.80 12.22 -2.76
CA LEU A 247 10.34 11.02 -3.47
C LEU A 247 11.17 9.82 -3.01
N CYS A 248 10.50 8.75 -2.67
CA CYS A 248 11.11 7.56 -2.07
C CYS A 248 10.78 6.30 -2.86
N GLY A 249 11.78 5.45 -3.02
CA GLY A 249 11.64 4.18 -3.71
C GLY A 249 11.37 2.98 -2.81
N LEU A 250 11.11 1.82 -3.44
CA LEU A 250 10.75 0.59 -2.73
C LEU A 250 11.89 0.04 -1.86
N HIS A 251 13.16 0.35 -2.18
CA HIS A 251 14.30 -0.06 -1.33
C HIS A 251 14.23 0.61 0.05
N VAL A 252 13.74 1.85 0.10
CA VAL A 252 13.53 2.56 1.38
C VAL A 252 12.33 2.05 2.12
N LEU A 253 11.23 1.76 1.42
CA LEU A 253 10.06 1.15 2.03
C LEU A 253 10.45 -0.14 2.77
N ASP A 254 11.21 -1.02 2.10
CA ASP A 254 11.68 -2.28 2.67
C ASP A 254 12.62 -2.07 3.86
N SER A 255 13.57 -1.15 3.74
CA SER A 255 14.47 -0.79 4.84
C SER A 255 13.72 -0.26 6.06
N CYS A 256 12.76 0.65 5.86
CA CYS A 256 11.98 1.24 6.95
C CYS A 256 11.05 0.21 7.63
N ARG A 257 10.37 -0.66 6.86
CA ARG A 257 9.46 -1.66 7.43
C ARG A 257 10.20 -2.72 8.27
N ILE A 258 11.42 -3.14 7.84
CA ILE A 258 12.25 -4.09 8.57
C ILE A 258 12.62 -3.55 9.94
N GLU A 259 13.02 -2.28 10.05
CA GLU A 259 13.34 -1.66 11.35
C GLU A 259 12.17 -1.69 12.35
N LYS A 260 10.93 -1.71 11.85
CA LYS A 260 9.71 -1.79 12.66
C LYS A 260 9.20 -3.22 12.85
N GLY A 261 9.88 -4.19 12.24
CA GLY A 261 9.47 -5.59 12.28
C GLY A 261 8.18 -5.88 11.53
N TYR A 262 7.80 -5.07 10.55
CA TYR A 262 6.64 -5.33 9.68
C TYR A 262 6.99 -6.41 8.67
N ARG A 263 6.11 -7.40 8.53
CA ARG A 263 6.29 -8.56 7.66
C ARG A 263 5.97 -8.20 6.23
N HIS A 264 6.63 -8.87 5.31
CA HIS A 264 6.41 -8.77 3.88
C HIS A 264 6.10 -10.16 3.32
N PHE A 265 4.87 -10.34 2.86
CA PHE A 265 4.45 -11.62 2.28
C PHE A 265 5.27 -11.94 1.02
N GLY A 266 5.78 -13.17 0.96
CA GLY A 266 6.69 -13.64 -0.10
C GLY A 266 8.18 -13.38 0.18
N HIS A 267 8.51 -12.72 1.30
CA HIS A 267 9.88 -12.48 1.75
C HIS A 267 10.13 -13.04 3.15
N ASP A 268 9.38 -12.55 4.15
CA ASP A 268 9.53 -12.94 5.55
C ASP A 268 8.52 -14.01 5.96
N ILE A 269 7.35 -14.01 5.32
CA ILE A 269 6.24 -14.93 5.58
C ILE A 269 5.68 -15.48 4.27
N THR A 270 5.23 -16.73 4.31
CA THR A 270 4.70 -17.49 3.18
C THR A 270 3.46 -18.28 3.61
N ASP A 271 2.92 -19.10 2.72
CA ASP A 271 1.82 -20.01 3.01
C ASP A 271 2.21 -21.24 3.86
N GLU A 272 3.49 -21.39 4.15
CA GLU A 272 4.01 -22.38 5.10
C GLU A 272 4.07 -21.86 6.55
N ASP A 273 4.07 -20.51 6.73
CA ASP A 273 4.18 -19.88 8.04
C ASP A 273 2.80 -19.77 8.71
N HIS A 274 2.77 -20.07 10.01
CA HIS A 274 1.59 -19.88 10.83
C HIS A 274 1.54 -18.45 11.40
N VAL A 275 0.34 -17.87 11.52
CA VAL A 275 0.17 -16.47 12.03
C VAL A 275 0.79 -16.22 13.38
N LEU A 276 0.83 -17.22 14.29
CA LEU A 276 1.43 -17.09 15.61
C LEU A 276 2.96 -17.09 15.52
N GLU A 277 3.55 -17.93 14.69
CA GLU A 277 4.99 -17.98 14.41
C GLU A 277 5.47 -16.68 13.77
N ALA A 278 4.66 -16.12 12.86
CA ALA A 278 4.90 -14.83 12.25
C ALA A 278 4.76 -13.64 13.22
N GLY A 279 4.29 -13.87 14.45
CA GLY A 279 4.01 -12.81 15.44
C GLY A 279 2.80 -11.95 15.08
N LEU A 280 1.86 -12.48 14.30
CA LEU A 280 0.65 -11.79 13.80
C LEU A 280 -0.62 -12.18 14.56
N GLY A 281 -0.50 -12.77 15.75
CA GLY A 281 -1.65 -13.20 16.55
C GLY A 281 -2.63 -12.06 16.88
N PHE A 282 -2.19 -10.80 16.92
CA PHE A 282 -3.06 -9.64 17.10
C PHE A 282 -4.02 -9.40 15.94
N ALA A 283 -3.72 -9.94 14.75
CA ALA A 283 -4.53 -9.84 13.54
C ALA A 283 -5.50 -11.03 13.37
N VAL A 284 -5.65 -11.86 14.41
CA VAL A 284 -6.58 -13.00 14.46
C VAL A 284 -7.63 -12.79 15.55
N LYS A 285 -8.89 -12.99 15.22
CA LYS A 285 -10.01 -12.89 16.13
C LYS A 285 -10.65 -14.27 16.34
N THR A 286 -10.23 -14.97 17.36
CA THR A 286 -10.69 -16.35 17.64
C THR A 286 -12.14 -16.45 18.13
N GLY A 287 -12.73 -15.36 18.62
CA GLY A 287 -14.09 -15.37 19.19
C GLY A 287 -15.18 -14.83 18.25
N LYS A 288 -14.93 -14.76 16.93
CA LYS A 288 -15.92 -14.22 15.98
C LYS A 288 -16.96 -15.23 15.48
N GLY A 289 -16.88 -16.48 15.92
CA GLY A 289 -17.70 -17.59 15.44
C GLY A 289 -17.15 -18.24 14.17
N ASP A 290 -17.71 -19.40 13.82
CA ASP A 290 -17.34 -20.16 12.61
C ASP A 290 -17.97 -19.57 11.34
#